data_016b28df59510899e63b729a25811db1
#
_entry.id   016b28df59510899e63b729a25811db1
#
_cell.length_a   1.000
_cell.length_b   1.000
_cell.length_c   1.000
_cell.angle_alpha   90.00
_cell.angle_beta   90.00
_cell.angle_gamma   90.00
#
_symmetry.space_group_name_H-M   'P 1'
#
loop_
_entity.id
_entity.type
_entity.pdbx_description
1 polymer ?
#
loop_
_entity_poly.entity_id
_entity_poly.type
_entity_poly.pdbx_seq_one_letter_code
_entity_poly.pdbx_strand_id
1 'polypeptide(L)'
;MFIKNYFKEVFSAIRSLLKGMRRTGYYFTHHKEIITQQYPDNRDTLNLPDRFKGEVIMPHDEKNEHRCTGCTACELACPNGTIKVITKFEINAEGKKKKAIDKLVYHLELCTMCNLCIVACPSDAI
;
A
#
# COMPACT_ATOMS: atom_id res chain seq x y z
N MET A 1 -53.00 5.74 21.65
CA MET A 1 -51.55 6.06 21.92
C MET A 1 -50.62 5.55 20.81
N PHE A 2 -50.84 4.37 20.25
CA PHE A 2 -50.04 3.72 19.21
C PHE A 2 -49.98 4.52 17.86
N ILE A 3 -51.10 5.04 17.38
CA ILE A 3 -51.16 5.73 16.08
C ILE A 3 -50.32 7.01 16.06
N LYS A 4 -50.32 7.81 17.16
CA LYS A 4 -49.48 9.01 17.23
C LYS A 4 -47.98 8.71 17.22
N ASN A 5 -47.56 7.63 17.87
CA ASN A 5 -46.17 7.21 17.88
C ASN A 5 -45.72 6.72 16.48
N TYR A 6 -46.57 5.96 15.81
CA TYR A 6 -46.33 5.51 14.44
C TYR A 6 -46.07 6.66 13.46
N PHE A 7 -46.98 7.64 13.43
CA PHE A 7 -46.78 8.83 12.57
C PHE A 7 -45.53 9.63 12.94
N LYS A 8 -45.18 9.73 14.22
CA LYS A 8 -43.97 10.39 14.67
C LYS A 8 -42.72 9.66 14.18
N GLU A 9 -42.71 8.34 14.23
CA GLU A 9 -41.59 7.52 13.75
C GLU A 9 -41.44 7.62 12.22
N VAL A 10 -42.55 7.53 11.48
CA VAL A 10 -42.56 7.69 10.01
C VAL A 10 -42.04 9.07 9.63
N PHE A 11 -42.50 10.13 10.29
CA PHE A 11 -42.04 11.48 10.00
C PHE A 11 -40.55 11.67 10.34
N SER A 12 -40.08 11.07 11.43
CA SER A 12 -38.68 11.08 11.82
C SER A 12 -37.82 10.35 10.79
N ALA A 13 -38.27 9.20 10.29
CA ALA A 13 -37.56 8.43 9.26
C ALA A 13 -37.47 9.22 7.94
N ILE A 14 -38.57 9.81 7.49
CA ILE A 14 -38.57 10.65 6.28
C ILE A 14 -37.63 11.84 6.43
N ARG A 15 -37.66 12.52 7.58
CA ARG A 15 -36.77 13.66 7.85
C ARG A 15 -35.29 13.24 7.84
N SER A 16 -34.97 12.09 8.41
CA SER A 16 -33.59 11.53 8.39
C SER A 16 -33.13 11.24 6.96
N LEU A 17 -34.00 10.63 6.15
CA LEU A 17 -33.73 10.33 4.75
C LEU A 17 -33.46 11.60 3.96
N LEU A 18 -34.35 12.60 4.08
CA LEU A 18 -34.20 13.89 3.40
C LEU A 18 -32.91 14.62 3.81
N LYS A 19 -32.52 14.52 5.09
CA LYS A 19 -31.24 15.09 5.56
C LYS A 19 -30.04 14.41 4.91
N GLY A 20 -30.06 13.09 4.75
CA GLY A 20 -29.02 12.35 4.03
C GLY A 20 -28.96 12.72 2.55
N MET A 21 -30.11 12.74 1.87
CA MET A 21 -30.22 13.13 0.46
C MET A 21 -29.74 14.56 0.19
N ARG A 22 -30.03 15.49 1.10
CA ARG A 22 -29.53 16.87 1.00
C ARG A 22 -27.99 16.89 1.02
N ARG A 23 -27.35 16.04 1.82
CA ARG A 23 -25.88 15.98 1.90
C ARG A 23 -25.25 15.44 0.64
N THR A 24 -25.81 14.37 0.07
CA THR A 24 -25.34 13.81 -1.21
C THR A 24 -25.59 14.76 -2.38
N GLY A 25 -26.78 15.41 -2.40
CA GLY A 25 -27.11 16.41 -3.41
C GLY A 25 -26.22 17.64 -3.37
N TYR A 26 -25.74 18.03 -2.19
CA TYR A 26 -24.74 19.08 -2.05
C TYR A 26 -23.46 18.76 -2.82
N TYR A 27 -22.87 17.58 -2.60
CA TYR A 27 -21.66 17.17 -3.31
C TYR A 27 -21.87 16.93 -4.81
N PHE A 28 -23.07 16.57 -5.21
CA PHE A 28 -23.41 16.46 -6.61
C PHE A 28 -23.33 17.81 -7.35
N THR A 29 -23.74 18.89 -6.68
CA THR A 29 -23.66 20.27 -7.23
C THR A 29 -22.30 20.92 -7.04
N HIS A 30 -21.52 20.51 -6.02
CA HIS A 30 -20.24 21.09 -5.66
C HIS A 30 -19.07 20.13 -5.98
N HIS A 31 -18.95 19.74 -7.24
CA HIS A 31 -17.93 18.77 -7.70
C HIS A 31 -16.49 19.22 -7.42
N LYS A 32 -16.23 20.52 -7.26
CA LYS A 32 -14.90 21.07 -6.94
C LYS A 32 -14.41 20.74 -5.52
N GLU A 33 -15.33 20.37 -4.62
CA GLU A 33 -15.00 19.97 -3.25
C GLU A 33 -14.69 18.48 -3.12
N ILE A 34 -14.73 17.72 -4.23
CA ILE A 34 -14.38 16.30 -4.23
C ILE A 34 -12.87 16.16 -4.11
N ILE A 35 -12.43 15.56 -2.99
CA ILE A 35 -11.00 15.27 -2.70
C ILE A 35 -10.55 13.90 -3.21
N THR A 36 -11.44 13.10 -3.75
CA THR A 36 -11.12 11.78 -4.31
C THR A 36 -10.22 11.95 -5.52
N GLN A 37 -9.08 11.29 -5.50
CA GLN A 37 -8.14 11.28 -6.61
C GLN A 37 -8.67 10.42 -7.75
N GLN A 38 -8.69 10.98 -8.96
CA GLN A 38 -9.18 10.29 -10.17
C GLN A 38 -8.00 9.67 -10.92
N TYR A 39 -7.42 8.64 -10.34
CA TYR A 39 -6.36 7.89 -11.00
C TYR A 39 -6.96 6.97 -12.09
N PRO A 40 -6.40 6.90 -13.33
CA PRO A 40 -5.09 7.41 -13.76
C PRO A 40 -5.09 8.83 -14.35
N ASP A 41 -6.23 9.52 -14.48
CA ASP A 41 -6.34 10.79 -15.21
C ASP A 41 -5.52 11.93 -14.60
N ASN A 42 -5.34 11.92 -13.27
CA ASN A 42 -4.57 12.92 -12.54
C ASN A 42 -3.15 12.49 -12.18
N ARG A 43 -2.59 11.49 -12.87
CA ARG A 43 -1.28 10.89 -12.54
C ARG A 43 -0.15 11.93 -12.44
N ASP A 44 -0.13 12.92 -13.35
CA ASP A 44 0.93 13.93 -13.42
C ASP A 44 0.83 14.99 -12.31
N THR A 45 -0.36 15.15 -11.72
CA THR A 45 -0.63 16.12 -10.65
C THR A 45 -0.82 15.47 -9.28
N LEU A 46 -0.74 14.15 -9.23
CA LEU A 46 -0.96 13.38 -8.02
C LEU A 46 0.14 13.63 -6.99
N ASN A 47 -0.21 14.29 -5.88
CA ASN A 47 0.68 14.46 -4.76
C ASN A 47 0.34 13.40 -3.69
N LEU A 48 1.23 12.42 -3.54
CA LEU A 48 1.10 11.39 -2.52
C LEU A 48 1.75 11.88 -1.21
N PRO A 49 1.12 11.62 -0.06
CA PRO A 49 1.71 11.97 1.23
C PRO A 49 2.98 11.13 1.51
N ASP A 50 3.93 11.68 2.26
CA ASP A 50 5.21 11.02 2.59
C ASP A 50 5.06 9.63 3.24
N ARG A 51 3.92 9.39 3.88
CA ARG A 51 3.59 8.11 4.50
C ARG A 51 2.84 7.14 3.58
N PHE A 52 2.68 7.50 2.31
CA PHE A 52 2.01 6.61 1.37
C PHE A 52 2.83 5.32 1.19
N LYS A 53 2.16 4.17 1.27
CA LYS A 53 2.75 2.86 1.11
C LYS A 53 2.02 2.14 -0.02
N GLY A 54 2.70 1.93 -1.11
CA GLY A 54 2.16 1.24 -2.29
C GLY A 54 2.59 -0.21 -2.35
N GLU A 55 3.86 -0.42 -2.64
CA GLU A 55 4.45 -1.76 -2.77
C GLU A 55 5.90 -1.75 -2.31
N VAL A 56 6.42 -2.93 -2.05
CA VAL A 56 7.84 -3.14 -1.73
C VAL A 56 8.57 -3.46 -3.02
N ILE A 57 9.50 -2.60 -3.39
CA ILE A 57 10.32 -2.74 -4.59
C ILE A 57 11.80 -2.79 -4.24
N MET A 58 12.59 -3.43 -5.10
CA MET A 58 14.03 -3.38 -5.02
C MET A 58 14.52 -2.41 -6.10
N PRO A 59 14.98 -1.19 -5.71
CA PRO A 59 15.46 -0.22 -6.67
C PRO A 59 16.72 -0.73 -7.37
N HIS A 60 16.77 -0.50 -8.68
CA HIS A 60 17.92 -0.79 -9.52
C HIS A 60 18.50 0.52 -10.03
N ASP A 61 19.82 0.58 -10.13
CA ASP A 61 20.54 1.71 -10.70
C ASP A 61 20.39 1.75 -12.23
N GLU A 62 20.89 2.82 -12.87
CA GLU A 62 20.86 2.97 -14.34
C GLU A 62 21.53 1.80 -15.08
N LYS A 63 22.45 1.09 -14.44
CA LYS A 63 23.12 -0.11 -14.94
C LYS A 63 22.39 -1.40 -14.66
N ASN A 64 21.14 -1.30 -14.12
CA ASN A 64 20.34 -2.44 -13.67
C ASN A 64 20.99 -3.27 -12.53
N GLU A 65 21.83 -2.62 -11.72
CA GLU A 65 22.43 -3.23 -10.55
C GLU A 65 21.60 -2.92 -9.29
N HIS A 66 21.48 -3.88 -8.39
CA HIS A 66 20.77 -3.75 -7.12
C HIS A 66 21.75 -3.82 -5.93
N ARG A 67 21.39 -3.20 -4.82
CA ARG A 67 22.21 -3.20 -3.59
C ARG A 67 22.06 -4.46 -2.74
N CYS A 68 21.14 -5.35 -3.09
CA CYS A 68 20.82 -6.52 -2.28
C CYS A 68 21.97 -7.54 -2.24
N THR A 69 22.37 -7.91 -1.03
CA THR A 69 23.43 -8.90 -0.79
C THR A 69 22.91 -10.33 -0.58
N GLY A 70 21.58 -10.53 -0.61
CA GLY A 70 20.97 -11.82 -0.32
C GLY A 70 21.06 -12.26 1.15
N CYS A 71 21.12 -11.33 2.09
CA CYS A 71 21.29 -11.62 3.53
C CYS A 71 20.07 -12.27 4.19
N THR A 72 18.90 -12.27 3.55
CA THR A 72 17.61 -12.81 4.03
C THR A 72 16.99 -12.10 5.25
N ALA A 73 17.54 -10.97 5.70
CA ALA A 73 17.02 -10.22 6.85
C ALA A 73 15.56 -9.77 6.66
N CYS A 74 15.19 -9.34 5.46
CA CYS A 74 13.81 -8.94 5.12
C CYS A 74 12.82 -10.11 5.17
N GLU A 75 13.24 -11.33 4.80
CA GLU A 75 12.43 -12.54 4.90
C GLU A 75 12.17 -12.89 6.38
N LEU A 76 13.20 -12.83 7.22
CA LEU A 76 13.09 -13.12 8.65
C LEU A 76 12.28 -12.07 9.42
N ALA A 77 12.35 -10.81 9.01
CA ALA A 77 11.62 -9.71 9.62
C ALA A 77 10.13 -9.68 9.24
N CYS A 78 9.73 -10.39 8.19
CA CYS A 78 8.36 -10.36 7.70
C CYS A 78 7.44 -11.27 8.53
N PRO A 79 6.46 -10.73 9.29
CA PRO A 79 5.58 -11.55 10.13
C PRO A 79 4.63 -12.44 9.31
N ASN A 80 4.31 -12.02 8.09
CA ASN A 80 3.37 -12.74 7.22
C ASN A 80 4.05 -13.66 6.20
N GLY A 81 5.39 -13.72 6.18
CA GLY A 81 6.13 -14.54 5.21
C GLY A 81 5.92 -14.12 3.74
N THR A 82 5.66 -12.82 3.49
CA THR A 82 5.37 -12.29 2.16
C THR A 82 6.59 -12.21 1.25
N ILE A 83 7.78 -12.18 1.84
CA ILE A 83 9.05 -12.06 1.13
C ILE A 83 9.81 -13.38 1.25
N LYS A 84 10.30 -13.87 0.11
CA LYS A 84 11.17 -15.03 0.05
C LYS A 84 12.40 -14.71 -0.79
N VAL A 85 13.59 -14.92 -0.21
CA VAL A 85 14.88 -14.62 -0.83
C VAL A 85 15.55 -15.90 -1.28
N ILE A 86 15.64 -16.10 -2.59
CA ILE A 86 16.37 -17.22 -3.18
C ILE A 86 17.79 -16.74 -3.46
N THR A 87 18.75 -17.45 -2.89
CA THR A 87 20.17 -17.07 -2.98
C THR A 87 20.97 -18.08 -3.79
N LYS A 88 21.97 -17.57 -4.52
CA LYS A 88 22.98 -18.37 -5.22
C LYS A 88 24.36 -18.05 -4.69
N PHE A 89 25.31 -18.92 -4.92
CA PHE A 89 26.72 -18.69 -4.62
C PHE A 89 27.45 -18.33 -5.91
N GLU A 90 28.07 -17.17 -5.92
CA GLU A 90 28.94 -16.72 -7.00
C GLU A 90 30.40 -16.83 -6.56
N ILE A 91 31.27 -17.21 -7.49
CA ILE A 91 32.70 -17.29 -7.25
C ILE A 91 33.32 -15.98 -7.72
N ASN A 92 33.88 -15.21 -6.81
CA ASN A 92 34.60 -13.97 -7.17
C ASN A 92 35.89 -14.29 -7.93
N ALA A 93 36.47 -13.29 -8.58
CA ALA A 93 37.74 -13.40 -9.28
C ALA A 93 38.89 -13.93 -8.40
N GLU A 94 38.75 -13.83 -7.06
CA GLU A 94 39.68 -14.35 -6.05
C GLU A 94 39.42 -15.82 -5.63
N GLY A 95 38.46 -16.50 -6.26
CA GLY A 95 38.10 -17.90 -5.93
C GLY A 95 37.26 -18.09 -4.67
N LYS A 96 36.85 -16.98 -4.02
CA LYS A 96 35.98 -17.03 -2.81
C LYS A 96 34.53 -17.12 -3.18
N LYS A 97 33.79 -18.03 -2.53
CA LYS A 97 32.31 -18.11 -2.67
C LYS A 97 31.65 -16.94 -1.95
N LYS A 98 30.94 -16.08 -2.70
CA LYS A 98 30.11 -15.01 -2.17
C LYS A 98 28.65 -15.36 -2.38
N LYS A 99 27.84 -15.14 -1.32
CA LYS A 99 26.40 -15.28 -1.40
C LYS A 99 25.84 -14.07 -2.16
N ALA A 100 25.03 -14.33 -3.17
CA ALA A 100 24.33 -13.31 -3.96
C ALA A 100 22.85 -13.66 -4.04
N ILE A 101 22.02 -12.68 -4.31
CA ILE A 101 20.61 -12.93 -4.56
C ILE A 101 20.44 -13.52 -5.96
N ASP A 102 19.57 -14.50 -6.09
CA ASP A 102 19.10 -15.03 -7.36
C ASP A 102 17.73 -14.45 -7.71
N LYS A 103 16.78 -14.55 -6.78
CA LYS A 103 15.43 -14.03 -6.94
C LYS A 103 14.87 -13.51 -5.62
N LEU A 104 14.13 -12.43 -5.69
CA LEU A 104 13.24 -11.95 -4.63
C LEU A 104 11.80 -12.26 -5.05
N VAL A 105 11.14 -13.11 -4.27
CA VAL A 105 9.73 -13.43 -4.48
C VAL A 105 8.92 -12.62 -3.46
N TYR A 106 7.96 -11.85 -3.95
CA TYR A 106 7.11 -11.00 -3.13
C TYR A 106 5.63 -11.28 -3.38
N HIS A 107 4.93 -11.65 -2.32
CA HIS A 107 3.50 -11.94 -2.31
C HIS A 107 2.73 -10.73 -1.81
N LEU A 108 2.36 -9.83 -2.73
CA LEU A 108 1.68 -8.58 -2.41
C LEU A 108 0.36 -8.80 -1.67
N GLU A 109 -0.35 -9.87 -2.01
CA GLU A 109 -1.64 -10.24 -1.42
C GLU A 109 -1.60 -10.52 0.09
N LEU A 110 -0.43 -10.91 0.60
CA LEU A 110 -0.20 -11.20 2.02
C LEU A 110 0.42 -10.02 2.78
N CYS A 111 0.79 -8.94 2.08
CA CYS A 111 1.53 -7.83 2.66
C CYS A 111 0.63 -6.87 3.42
N THR A 112 0.97 -6.60 4.67
CA THR A 112 0.29 -5.60 5.53
C THR A 112 0.91 -4.20 5.47
N MET A 113 1.88 -3.98 4.59
CA MET A 113 2.57 -2.69 4.42
C MET A 113 3.18 -2.13 5.72
N CYS A 114 3.70 -3.00 6.59
CA CYS A 114 4.22 -2.63 7.91
C CYS A 114 5.63 -2.00 7.89
N ASN A 115 6.37 -2.08 6.78
CA ASN A 115 7.73 -1.58 6.56
C ASN A 115 8.84 -2.27 7.38
N LEU A 116 8.56 -3.35 8.10
CA LEU A 116 9.59 -4.06 8.88
C LEU A 116 10.74 -4.58 8.01
N CYS A 117 10.45 -5.01 6.78
CA CYS A 117 11.45 -5.47 5.82
C CYS A 117 12.42 -4.34 5.43
N ILE A 118 11.92 -3.10 5.26
CA ILE A 118 12.73 -1.92 4.93
C ILE A 118 13.65 -1.59 6.09
N VAL A 119 13.09 -1.50 7.31
CA VAL A 119 13.87 -1.19 8.52
C VAL A 119 14.93 -2.26 8.83
N ALA A 120 14.64 -3.52 8.52
CA ALA A 120 15.56 -4.62 8.74
C ALA A 120 16.64 -4.77 7.67
N CYS A 121 16.57 -4.02 6.56
CA CYS A 121 17.52 -4.13 5.46
C CYS A 121 18.84 -3.40 5.79
N PRO A 122 19.98 -4.10 5.93
CA PRO A 122 21.26 -3.45 6.27
C PRO A 122 21.90 -2.71 5.08
N SER A 123 21.43 -2.92 3.86
CA SER A 123 21.98 -2.36 2.63
C SER A 123 21.04 -1.38 1.93
N ASP A 124 19.92 -1.01 2.55
CA ASP A 124 18.88 -0.16 1.96
C ASP A 124 18.53 -0.58 0.51
N ALA A 125 18.37 -1.88 0.33
CA ALA A 125 18.11 -2.48 -0.98
C ALA A 125 16.62 -2.71 -1.27
N ILE A 126 15.76 -2.36 -0.32
CA ILE A 126 14.29 -2.46 -0.41
C ILE A 126 13.69 -1.15 -0.01
#